data_105b84ae777819260055454e737132ac
#
_entry.id   105b84ae777819260055454e737132ac
#
_cell.length_a   1.000
_cell.length_b   1.000
_cell.length_c   1.000
_cell.angle_alpha   90.00
_cell.angle_beta   90.00
_cell.angle_gamma   90.00
#
_symmetry.space_group_name_H-M   'P 1'
#
loop_
_entity.id
_entity.type
_entity.pdbx_description
1 polymer ?
#
loop_
_entity_poly.entity_id
_entity_poly.type
_entity_poly.pdbx_seq_one_letter_code
_entity_poly.pdbx_strand_id
1 'polypeptide(L)'
;MKKHLTLLCIFCLSALLSMAQEEQVKLPYSFRQKNISMVVNQVDMPQLDQSKLLKQDAEHSNKSDLFRAGIGFDVNANTTNSGRTDITPDGGKLWRNQFNSEGAYMMYLVFEDFNIPEEAELYIYSPDQDQVYGPYTNKDVQSVGRFETDNIIGDELVVEYYEPANAAFHGHFNIAAVMHIYKDFLNTRSEEKGPHGTADGNCHIDVVCPEAQPWHYPINSVVCISMTAEVPGEGWGMYLCSGAMVNNVRMDKTPYVLSADHCVAADDQTYKFYFNYQVSECGGSTGLSSRVANGGVIVARSNTSNTYAGSDFLLLRITGNLGIAYRDSIFFAGWDCSGAYNTGVCIHHPGGDWKKISFVNNVSAPTSGSYANRFYVVSWMTNPNKGVTEQGSSGSPLFNNSSLIIGTLTGGSSFCYSPSGTDIYGRVSYHWYNNGNSNNARKLQPWLDPDNTGTKILQGMTYGGQVITGVAEHTQNNTFTVAPNPTRDGMITIQGDFMNEDAVCNIYNVMGQLVMTKNVTIDASFNMNVSNLDNGIYFIELIGADRTYKSKLIISK
;
A
#
# COMPACT_ATOMS: atom_id res chain seq x y z
N MET A 1 14.69 49.69 -36.56
CA MET A 1 13.89 48.85 -35.66
C MET A 1 13.78 47.34 -36.08
N LYS A 2 14.77 46.75 -36.77
CA LYS A 2 14.76 45.32 -37.19
C LYS A 2 15.94 44.49 -36.71
N LYS A 3 16.84 45.06 -35.86
CA LYS A 3 18.03 44.34 -35.33
C LYS A 3 17.94 43.89 -33.87
N HIS A 4 16.89 44.25 -33.14
CA HIS A 4 16.75 43.82 -31.72
C HIS A 4 15.80 42.65 -31.51
N LEU A 5 15.07 42.20 -32.55
CA LEU A 5 14.11 41.07 -32.42
C LEU A 5 14.79 39.69 -32.60
N THR A 6 15.95 39.63 -33.26
CA THR A 6 16.67 38.38 -33.52
C THR A 6 17.52 37.88 -32.33
N LEU A 7 17.89 38.82 -31.43
CA LEU A 7 18.71 38.45 -30.25
C LEU A 7 17.87 37.85 -29.09
N LEU A 8 16.57 38.19 -29.03
CA LEU A 8 15.67 37.69 -27.97
C LEU A 8 15.21 36.25 -28.23
N CYS A 9 15.11 35.83 -29.52
CA CYS A 9 14.75 34.46 -29.85
C CYS A 9 15.89 33.43 -29.62
N ILE A 10 17.16 33.86 -29.69
CA ILE A 10 18.30 32.96 -29.45
C ILE A 10 18.50 32.69 -27.94
N PHE A 11 18.15 33.66 -27.09
CA PHE A 11 18.21 33.45 -25.62
C PHE A 11 17.06 32.57 -25.09
N CYS A 12 15.90 32.58 -25.71
CA CYS A 12 14.79 31.67 -25.35
C CYS A 12 15.00 30.24 -25.83
N LEU A 13 15.74 30.00 -26.92
CA LEU A 13 16.02 28.66 -27.41
C LEU A 13 17.14 27.96 -26.62
N SER A 14 18.08 28.73 -26.04
CA SER A 14 19.12 28.15 -25.16
C SER A 14 18.62 27.81 -23.75
N ALA A 15 17.53 28.45 -23.29
CA ALA A 15 16.91 28.15 -22.00
C ALA A 15 15.97 26.92 -22.05
N LEU A 16 15.54 26.49 -23.23
CA LEU A 16 14.70 25.28 -23.40
C LEU A 16 15.50 24.00 -23.65
N LEU A 17 16.80 24.11 -23.89
CA LEU A 17 17.70 22.95 -24.07
C LEU A 17 18.38 22.46 -22.78
N SER A 18 18.11 23.09 -21.64
CA SER A 18 18.70 22.70 -20.34
C SER A 18 17.77 21.90 -19.43
N MET A 19 16.64 21.41 -19.93
CA MET A 19 15.69 20.62 -19.15
C MET A 19 15.39 19.24 -19.75
N ALA A 20 16.41 18.48 -20.09
CA ALA A 20 16.33 17.04 -20.27
C ALA A 20 17.74 16.47 -20.32
N GLN A 21 18.48 16.53 -19.22
CA GLN A 21 19.39 15.44 -18.95
C GLN A 21 18.53 14.29 -18.45
N GLU A 22 18.11 13.40 -19.34
CA GLU A 22 17.79 12.04 -18.96
C GLU A 22 19.03 11.54 -18.23
N GLU A 23 18.89 11.27 -16.95
CA GLU A 23 19.89 10.56 -16.17
C GLU A 23 20.08 9.22 -16.88
N GLN A 24 21.15 9.08 -17.64
CA GLN A 24 21.45 7.81 -18.32
C GLN A 24 21.56 6.76 -17.23
N VAL A 25 20.68 5.77 -17.27
CA VAL A 25 20.71 4.62 -16.36
C VAL A 25 22.10 4.01 -16.45
N LYS A 26 22.87 4.16 -15.38
CA LYS A 26 24.23 3.64 -15.32
C LYS A 26 24.15 2.13 -15.16
N LEU A 27 24.72 1.40 -16.11
CA LEU A 27 24.74 -0.07 -16.09
C LEU A 27 25.95 -0.59 -15.28
N PRO A 28 25.93 -1.84 -14.78
CA PRO A 28 27.05 -2.50 -14.14
C PRO A 28 28.35 -2.37 -14.97
N TYR A 29 29.49 -2.32 -14.28
CA TYR A 29 30.79 -2.16 -14.97
C TYR A 29 31.04 -3.27 -15.99
N SER A 30 30.72 -4.53 -15.66
CA SER A 30 30.91 -5.66 -16.56
C SER A 30 30.09 -5.56 -17.85
N PHE A 31 28.93 -4.88 -17.82
CA PHE A 31 28.08 -4.73 -19.01
C PHE A 31 28.61 -3.66 -19.97
N ARG A 32 29.40 -2.74 -19.46
CA ARG A 32 30.02 -1.65 -20.24
C ARG A 32 31.33 -2.06 -20.92
N GLN A 33 31.85 -3.26 -20.59
CA GLN A 33 33.17 -3.72 -21.03
C GLN A 33 33.08 -4.99 -21.86
N LYS A 34 33.70 -5.01 -23.06
CA LYS A 34 33.61 -6.14 -24.00
C LYS A 34 34.46 -7.38 -23.66
N ASN A 35 35.43 -7.26 -22.75
CA ASN A 35 36.46 -8.29 -22.51
C ASN A 35 36.52 -8.80 -21.08
N ILE A 36 35.45 -8.60 -20.29
CA ILE A 36 35.38 -9.14 -18.94
C ILE A 36 34.80 -10.55 -18.99
N SER A 37 35.45 -11.48 -18.31
CA SER A 37 34.95 -12.85 -18.17
C SER A 37 33.60 -12.80 -17.44
N MET A 38 32.58 -13.43 -18.02
CA MET A 38 31.26 -13.58 -17.35
C MET A 38 31.26 -14.73 -16.32
N VAL A 39 32.36 -15.48 -16.20
CA VAL A 39 32.49 -16.55 -15.21
C VAL A 39 32.64 -15.92 -13.83
N VAL A 40 31.71 -16.22 -12.94
CA VAL A 40 31.71 -15.84 -11.53
C VAL A 40 31.77 -17.08 -10.66
N ASN A 41 32.22 -16.93 -9.41
CA ASN A 41 32.09 -17.99 -8.45
C ASN A 41 30.63 -18.12 -8.04
N GLN A 42 30.14 -19.35 -7.93
CA GLN A 42 28.78 -19.64 -7.46
C GLN A 42 28.82 -20.21 -6.06
N VAL A 43 27.87 -19.78 -5.25
CA VAL A 43 27.61 -20.29 -3.89
C VAL A 43 26.18 -20.83 -3.88
N ASP A 44 26.06 -22.15 -3.70
CA ASP A 44 24.75 -22.80 -3.61
C ASP A 44 24.25 -22.78 -2.18
N MET A 45 22.99 -22.34 -1.99
CA MET A 45 22.31 -22.38 -0.70
C MET A 45 21.85 -23.82 -0.39
N PRO A 46 21.72 -24.19 0.89
CA PRO A 46 21.14 -25.47 1.27
C PRO A 46 19.75 -25.66 0.66
N GLN A 47 19.46 -26.88 0.22
CA GLN A 47 18.16 -27.22 -0.32
C GLN A 47 17.08 -27.12 0.75
N LEU A 48 15.95 -26.51 0.42
CA LEU A 48 14.81 -26.30 1.32
C LEU A 48 13.73 -27.37 1.10
N ASP A 49 13.21 -27.87 2.20
CA ASP A 49 11.94 -28.60 2.22
C ASP A 49 10.78 -27.59 2.34
N GLN A 50 10.33 -27.10 1.18
CA GLN A 50 9.23 -26.13 1.11
C GLN A 50 7.94 -26.68 1.72
N SER A 51 7.67 -28.00 1.59
CA SER A 51 6.49 -28.64 2.18
C SER A 51 6.51 -28.53 3.70
N LYS A 52 7.69 -28.69 4.31
CA LYS A 52 7.87 -28.54 5.76
C LYS A 52 7.65 -27.09 6.21
N LEU A 53 8.15 -26.10 5.44
CA LEU A 53 7.95 -24.68 5.74
C LEU A 53 6.47 -24.30 5.67
N LEU A 54 5.75 -24.70 4.63
CA LEU A 54 4.32 -24.44 4.49
C LEU A 54 3.51 -25.09 5.61
N LYS A 55 3.91 -26.28 6.07
CA LYS A 55 3.27 -26.93 7.22
C LYS A 55 3.52 -26.16 8.52
N GLN A 56 4.73 -25.68 8.74
CA GLN A 56 5.04 -24.81 9.90
C GLN A 56 4.22 -23.53 9.88
N ASP A 57 4.10 -22.88 8.71
CA ASP A 57 3.28 -21.68 8.55
C ASP A 57 1.81 -21.95 8.86
N ALA A 58 1.28 -23.11 8.46
CA ALA A 58 -0.10 -23.49 8.76
C ALA A 58 -0.37 -23.72 10.26
N GLU A 59 0.66 -24.05 11.04
CA GLU A 59 0.58 -24.14 12.51
C GLU A 59 0.51 -22.75 13.18
N HIS A 60 0.95 -21.69 12.47
CA HIS A 60 0.94 -20.29 12.90
C HIS A 60 -0.01 -19.46 12.00
N SER A 61 -1.27 -19.88 11.89
CA SER A 61 -2.26 -19.31 10.96
C SER A 61 -3.26 -18.35 11.61
N ASN A 62 -3.05 -17.92 12.87
CA ASN A 62 -3.86 -16.85 13.43
C ASN A 62 -3.59 -15.54 12.68
N LYS A 63 -4.62 -14.70 12.52
CA LYS A 63 -4.47 -13.41 11.82
C LYS A 63 -3.47 -12.45 12.47
N SER A 64 -3.27 -12.55 13.78
CA SER A 64 -2.27 -11.78 14.51
C SER A 64 -0.86 -12.35 14.41
N ASP A 65 -0.70 -13.53 13.82
CA ASP A 65 0.63 -14.09 13.56
C ASP A 65 1.20 -13.46 12.28
N LEU A 66 2.52 -13.30 12.23
CA LEU A 66 3.18 -12.74 11.06
C LEU A 66 3.06 -13.68 9.85
N PHE A 67 2.67 -13.14 8.70
CA PHE A 67 2.66 -13.90 7.44
C PHE A 67 4.07 -14.01 6.89
N ARG A 68 4.74 -15.15 7.14
CA ARG A 68 6.07 -15.43 6.62
C ARG A 68 5.99 -15.83 5.14
N ALA A 69 6.76 -15.15 4.28
CA ALA A 69 6.84 -15.43 2.84
C ALA A 69 8.21 -15.91 2.40
N GLY A 70 9.24 -15.72 3.22
CA GLY A 70 10.62 -16.12 2.91
C GLY A 70 11.42 -16.43 4.15
N ILE A 71 12.53 -17.12 3.95
CA ILE A 71 13.59 -17.34 4.94
C ILE A 71 14.93 -16.89 4.37
N GLY A 72 15.95 -16.77 5.21
CA GLY A 72 17.29 -16.44 4.76
C GLY A 72 18.34 -17.44 5.26
N PHE A 73 19.43 -17.50 4.52
CA PHE A 73 20.62 -18.27 4.86
C PHE A 73 21.75 -17.34 5.27
N ASP A 74 22.34 -17.56 6.42
CA ASP A 74 23.57 -16.86 6.84
C ASP A 74 24.72 -17.23 5.90
N VAL A 75 25.36 -16.22 5.30
CA VAL A 75 26.46 -16.46 4.35
C VAL A 75 27.77 -15.77 4.75
N ASN A 76 27.70 -14.61 5.43
CA ASN A 76 28.86 -13.81 5.81
C ASN A 76 29.88 -13.61 4.68
N ALA A 77 29.36 -13.26 3.48
CA ALA A 77 30.15 -13.16 2.26
C ALA A 77 30.61 -11.72 2.02
N ASN A 78 31.88 -11.53 1.66
CA ASN A 78 32.46 -10.23 1.38
C ASN A 78 33.58 -10.34 0.33
N THR A 79 34.19 -9.20 -0.01
CA THR A 79 35.22 -9.10 -1.05
C THR A 79 36.52 -9.85 -0.74
N THR A 80 36.72 -10.33 0.50
CA THR A 80 37.95 -11.00 0.94
C THR A 80 37.80 -12.50 1.12
N ASN A 81 36.58 -13.01 1.36
CA ASN A 81 36.36 -14.42 1.71
C ASN A 81 35.53 -15.18 0.67
N SER A 82 34.91 -14.49 -0.27
CA SER A 82 34.07 -15.14 -1.28
C SER A 82 34.15 -14.41 -2.63
N GLY A 83 33.54 -15.00 -3.66
CA GLY A 83 33.50 -14.42 -4.97
C GLY A 83 34.83 -14.41 -5.71
N ARG A 84 34.91 -13.62 -6.78
CA ARG A 84 36.08 -13.45 -7.63
C ARG A 84 36.35 -11.97 -7.85
N THR A 85 37.61 -11.56 -7.67
CA THR A 85 38.09 -10.22 -7.97
C THR A 85 38.96 -10.24 -9.21
N ASP A 86 38.62 -9.42 -10.20
CA ASP A 86 39.41 -9.15 -11.40
C ASP A 86 39.96 -7.71 -11.33
N ILE A 87 41.19 -7.52 -11.82
CA ILE A 87 41.75 -6.16 -12.01
C ILE A 87 41.24 -5.64 -13.34
N THR A 88 40.64 -4.48 -13.34
CA THR A 88 40.07 -3.85 -14.53
C THR A 88 41.13 -3.12 -15.35
N PRO A 89 40.90 -2.85 -16.67
CA PRO A 89 41.86 -2.17 -17.53
C PRO A 89 42.27 -0.76 -17.05
N ASP A 90 41.44 -0.11 -16.28
CA ASP A 90 41.69 1.19 -15.64
C ASP A 90 42.38 1.07 -14.26
N GLY A 91 42.78 -0.15 -13.88
CA GLY A 91 43.44 -0.45 -12.61
C GLY A 91 42.53 -0.57 -11.39
N GLY A 92 41.24 -0.49 -11.58
CA GLY A 92 40.25 -0.73 -10.53
C GLY A 92 40.09 -2.21 -10.19
N LYS A 93 39.20 -2.51 -9.25
CA LYS A 93 38.84 -3.87 -8.83
C LYS A 93 37.38 -4.13 -9.16
N LEU A 94 37.12 -5.27 -9.77
CA LEU A 94 35.78 -5.78 -10.05
C LEU A 94 35.59 -7.09 -9.29
N TRP A 95 34.84 -7.05 -8.20
CA TRP A 95 34.46 -8.23 -7.43
C TRP A 95 33.06 -8.67 -7.83
N ARG A 96 32.87 -9.98 -7.99
CA ARG A 96 31.57 -10.58 -8.31
C ARG A 96 31.38 -11.91 -7.60
N ASN A 97 30.15 -12.16 -7.20
CA ASN A 97 29.73 -13.44 -6.65
C ASN A 97 28.32 -13.78 -7.14
N GLN A 98 28.03 -15.05 -7.33
CA GLN A 98 26.70 -15.55 -7.69
C GLN A 98 26.17 -16.40 -6.56
N PHE A 99 24.91 -16.22 -6.22
CA PHE A 99 24.19 -17.06 -5.26
C PHE A 99 23.08 -17.80 -5.99
N ASN A 100 22.93 -19.08 -5.65
CA ASN A 100 21.87 -19.94 -6.18
C ASN A 100 21.09 -20.53 -5.00
N SER A 101 19.77 -20.43 -5.02
CA SER A 101 18.87 -20.99 -4.01
C SER A 101 17.71 -21.69 -4.71
N GLU A 102 17.92 -22.96 -5.06
CA GLU A 102 17.03 -23.79 -5.87
C GLU A 102 15.57 -23.72 -5.39
N GLY A 103 14.66 -23.40 -6.30
CA GLY A 103 13.22 -23.33 -6.04
C GLY A 103 12.73 -22.02 -5.46
N ALA A 104 13.57 -21.00 -5.24
CA ALA A 104 13.12 -19.68 -4.85
C ALA A 104 12.28 -19.05 -5.97
N TYR A 105 11.18 -18.39 -5.61
CA TYR A 105 10.44 -17.52 -6.53
C TYR A 105 11.18 -16.20 -6.75
N MET A 106 11.83 -15.72 -5.70
CA MET A 106 12.63 -14.50 -5.72
C MET A 106 13.77 -14.62 -4.72
N MET A 107 14.85 -13.88 -5.00
CA MET A 107 15.99 -13.75 -4.11
C MET A 107 16.37 -12.28 -3.90
N TYR A 108 16.93 -11.96 -2.76
CA TYR A 108 17.61 -10.70 -2.48
C TYR A 108 18.66 -10.89 -1.40
N LEU A 109 19.51 -9.87 -1.22
CA LEU A 109 20.62 -9.90 -0.27
C LEU A 109 20.37 -8.91 0.88
N VAL A 110 20.78 -9.30 2.07
CA VAL A 110 20.86 -8.41 3.24
C VAL A 110 22.32 -8.04 3.47
N PHE A 111 22.59 -6.75 3.47
CA PHE A 111 23.92 -6.19 3.71
C PHE A 111 24.02 -5.60 5.11
N GLU A 112 25.15 -5.85 5.74
CA GLU A 112 25.61 -5.23 6.99
C GLU A 112 27.01 -4.65 6.83
N ASP A 113 27.41 -3.79 7.76
CA ASP A 113 28.74 -3.17 7.76
C ASP A 113 29.10 -2.58 6.39
N PHE A 114 28.13 -1.92 5.76
CA PHE A 114 28.22 -1.43 4.41
C PHE A 114 28.77 0.01 4.40
N ASN A 115 29.98 0.17 3.86
CA ASN A 115 30.59 1.46 3.65
C ASN A 115 31.48 1.42 2.40
N ILE A 116 31.02 2.02 1.32
CA ILE A 116 31.74 2.09 0.04
C ILE A 116 32.01 3.55 -0.36
N PRO A 117 33.10 3.84 -1.09
CA PRO A 117 33.38 5.19 -1.60
C PRO A 117 32.31 5.61 -2.63
N GLU A 118 32.10 6.93 -2.78
CA GLU A 118 31.10 7.45 -3.73
C GLU A 118 31.42 7.11 -5.19
N GLU A 119 32.68 6.84 -5.50
CA GLU A 119 33.13 6.45 -6.83
C GLU A 119 32.87 4.97 -7.16
N ALA A 120 32.62 4.15 -6.13
CA ALA A 120 32.34 2.73 -6.30
C ALA A 120 30.88 2.48 -6.69
N GLU A 121 30.63 1.32 -7.25
CA GLU A 121 29.33 0.89 -7.75
C GLU A 121 29.02 -0.52 -7.27
N LEU A 122 27.87 -0.70 -6.64
CA LEU A 122 27.36 -2.04 -6.30
C LEU A 122 26.03 -2.27 -7.02
N TYR A 123 25.92 -3.40 -7.71
CA TYR A 123 24.73 -3.83 -8.42
C TYR A 123 24.37 -5.27 -8.04
N ILE A 124 23.10 -5.62 -8.21
CA ILE A 124 22.66 -6.98 -8.33
C ILE A 124 21.95 -7.17 -9.67
N TYR A 125 22.04 -8.38 -10.22
CA TYR A 125 21.34 -8.70 -11.46
C TYR A 125 21.09 -10.21 -11.61
N SER A 126 20.11 -10.57 -12.46
CA SER A 126 19.90 -11.96 -12.89
C SER A 126 20.99 -12.43 -13.86
N PRO A 127 21.36 -13.71 -13.89
CA PRO A 127 22.42 -14.22 -14.80
C PRO A 127 22.17 -13.94 -16.28
N ASP A 128 20.91 -13.85 -16.71
CA ASP A 128 20.50 -13.47 -18.06
C ASP A 128 20.57 -11.95 -18.31
N GLN A 129 20.82 -11.14 -17.28
CA GLN A 129 20.94 -9.68 -17.32
C GLN A 129 19.63 -8.92 -17.61
N ASP A 130 18.48 -9.58 -17.58
CA ASP A 130 17.19 -8.95 -17.83
C ASP A 130 16.70 -8.12 -16.65
N GLN A 131 17.15 -8.46 -15.43
CA GLN A 131 16.84 -7.74 -14.20
C GLN A 131 18.14 -7.15 -13.64
N VAL A 132 18.20 -5.83 -13.49
CA VAL A 132 19.38 -5.11 -13.00
C VAL A 132 18.94 -4.02 -12.01
N TYR A 133 19.50 -4.04 -10.81
CA TYR A 133 19.20 -3.07 -9.75
C TYR A 133 20.48 -2.48 -9.15
N GLY A 134 20.41 -1.20 -8.80
CA GLY A 134 21.52 -0.40 -8.31
C GLY A 134 21.73 0.88 -9.16
N PRO A 135 22.85 1.62 -9.00
CA PRO A 135 23.89 1.33 -8.02
C PRO A 135 23.43 1.60 -6.58
N TYR A 136 23.69 0.64 -5.68
CA TYR A 136 23.49 0.84 -4.26
C TYR A 136 24.63 1.64 -3.66
N THR A 137 24.31 2.46 -2.68
CA THR A 137 25.22 3.43 -2.04
C THR A 137 25.05 3.44 -0.52
N ASN A 138 25.89 4.16 0.20
CA ASN A 138 25.72 4.33 1.65
C ASN A 138 24.37 4.97 2.04
N LYS A 139 23.65 5.58 1.08
CA LYS A 139 22.30 6.16 1.31
C LYS A 139 21.21 5.11 1.43
N ASP A 140 21.48 3.89 0.97
CA ASP A 140 20.51 2.77 1.03
C ASP A 140 20.54 2.09 2.40
N VAL A 141 21.59 2.33 3.21
CA VAL A 141 21.71 1.79 4.57
C VAL A 141 20.65 2.42 5.46
N GLN A 142 19.79 1.58 6.04
CA GLN A 142 18.74 1.99 6.95
C GLN A 142 19.31 2.33 8.33
N SER A 143 18.51 2.98 9.18
CA SER A 143 18.94 3.44 10.52
C SER A 143 19.41 2.32 11.44
N VAL A 144 19.06 1.09 11.14
CA VAL A 144 19.50 -0.14 11.85
C VAL A 144 20.88 -0.63 11.40
N GLY A 145 21.55 0.07 10.49
CA GLY A 145 22.88 -0.30 9.98
C GLY A 145 22.88 -1.40 8.91
N ARG A 146 21.70 -1.75 8.39
CA ARG A 146 21.47 -2.77 7.37
C ARG A 146 20.74 -2.19 6.17
N PHE A 147 20.85 -2.82 5.02
CA PHE A 147 19.91 -2.65 3.92
C PHE A 147 19.68 -3.97 3.18
N GLU A 148 18.57 -4.04 2.48
CA GLU A 148 18.22 -5.15 1.61
C GLU A 148 18.15 -4.67 0.16
N THR A 149 18.64 -5.48 -0.76
CA THR A 149 18.57 -5.17 -2.20
C THR A 149 17.15 -5.34 -2.73
N ASP A 150 16.91 -4.88 -3.95
CA ASP A 150 15.68 -5.21 -4.68
C ASP A 150 15.58 -6.75 -4.89
N ASN A 151 14.40 -7.22 -5.28
CA ASN A 151 14.16 -8.63 -5.51
C ASN A 151 14.55 -9.02 -6.94
N ILE A 152 15.39 -10.03 -7.09
CA ILE A 152 15.59 -10.73 -8.36
C ILE A 152 14.58 -11.86 -8.45
N ILE A 153 13.76 -11.87 -9.49
CA ILE A 153 12.81 -12.94 -9.79
C ILE A 153 13.60 -14.14 -10.30
N GLY A 154 13.45 -15.29 -9.64
CA GLY A 154 14.20 -16.50 -9.92
C GLY A 154 15.00 -16.96 -8.72
N ASP A 155 15.77 -17.98 -8.92
CA ASP A 155 16.56 -18.70 -7.92
C ASP A 155 18.08 -18.50 -8.06
N GLU A 156 18.50 -17.58 -8.94
CA GLU A 156 19.89 -17.17 -9.13
C GLU A 156 20.04 -15.65 -9.12
N LEU A 157 21.08 -15.15 -8.44
CA LEU A 157 21.38 -13.74 -8.28
C LEU A 157 22.90 -13.53 -8.36
N VAL A 158 23.33 -12.55 -9.16
CA VAL A 158 24.72 -12.07 -9.21
C VAL A 158 24.81 -10.73 -8.49
N VAL A 159 25.84 -10.57 -7.63
CA VAL A 159 26.24 -9.29 -7.06
C VAL A 159 27.57 -8.87 -7.69
N GLU A 160 27.65 -7.58 -8.07
CA GLU A 160 28.84 -6.99 -8.68
C GLU A 160 29.22 -5.71 -7.91
N TYR A 161 30.46 -5.65 -7.46
CA TYR A 161 31.05 -4.47 -6.85
C TYR A 161 32.27 -4.02 -7.68
N TYR A 162 32.19 -2.79 -8.19
CA TYR A 162 33.30 -2.13 -8.86
C TYR A 162 33.85 -1.00 -8.02
N GLU A 163 35.17 -1.02 -7.78
CA GLU A 163 35.93 0.02 -7.09
C GLU A 163 37.01 0.55 -8.03
N PRO A 164 36.95 1.83 -8.47
CA PRO A 164 37.97 2.39 -9.35
C PRO A 164 39.30 2.57 -8.63
N ALA A 165 40.41 2.59 -9.40
CA ALA A 165 41.78 2.71 -8.85
C ALA A 165 42.02 3.97 -8.04
N ASN A 166 41.26 5.04 -8.28
CA ASN A 166 41.35 6.34 -7.61
C ASN A 166 40.25 6.56 -6.56
N ALA A 167 39.61 5.51 -6.08
CA ALA A 167 38.61 5.59 -5.02
C ALA A 167 39.22 6.24 -3.75
N ALA A 168 38.44 7.04 -3.04
CA ALA A 168 38.88 7.78 -1.86
C ALA A 168 39.36 6.87 -0.71
N PHE A 169 38.78 5.67 -0.62
CA PHE A 169 39.16 4.60 0.32
C PHE A 169 38.73 3.23 -0.26
N HIS A 170 39.20 2.15 0.37
CA HIS A 170 38.73 0.80 0.01
C HIS A 170 37.39 0.52 0.68
N GLY A 171 36.35 0.25 -0.15
CA GLY A 171 35.03 -0.10 0.34
C GLY A 171 35.02 -1.47 1.05
N HIS A 172 34.11 -1.59 2.02
CA HIS A 172 33.84 -2.85 2.70
C HIS A 172 32.34 -3.03 2.91
N PHE A 173 31.93 -4.26 2.95
CA PHE A 173 30.57 -4.70 3.30
C PHE A 173 30.58 -6.18 3.68
N ASN A 174 29.51 -6.60 4.34
CA ASN A 174 29.21 -7.99 4.58
C ASN A 174 27.83 -8.31 4.04
N ILE A 175 27.70 -9.34 3.20
CA ILE A 175 26.42 -9.94 2.85
C ILE A 175 26.11 -10.89 4.00
N ALA A 176 25.21 -10.47 4.89
CA ALA A 176 24.82 -11.23 6.07
C ALA A 176 23.95 -12.42 5.70
N ALA A 177 22.97 -12.20 4.82
CA ALA A 177 22.04 -13.24 4.41
C ALA A 177 21.70 -13.20 2.91
N VAL A 178 21.45 -14.39 2.37
CA VAL A 178 20.76 -14.61 1.09
C VAL A 178 19.33 -15.02 1.40
N MET A 179 18.38 -14.19 0.98
CA MET A 179 16.97 -14.44 1.21
C MET A 179 16.38 -15.30 0.11
N HIS A 180 15.62 -16.32 0.50
CA HIS A 180 14.87 -17.24 -0.35
C HIS A 180 13.37 -17.05 -0.11
N ILE A 181 12.67 -16.54 -1.11
CA ILE A 181 11.22 -16.32 -1.06
C ILE A 181 10.53 -17.55 -1.62
N TYR A 182 9.83 -18.29 -0.76
CA TYR A 182 9.17 -19.55 -1.11
C TYR A 182 7.65 -19.42 -1.29
N LYS A 183 7.08 -18.23 -1.12
CA LYS A 183 5.70 -17.89 -1.49
C LYS A 183 5.71 -16.81 -2.57
N ASP A 184 5.13 -17.11 -3.72
CA ASP A 184 5.11 -16.19 -4.86
C ASP A 184 4.08 -15.07 -4.67
N PHE A 185 4.30 -14.21 -3.70
CA PHE A 185 3.37 -13.12 -3.41
C PHE A 185 3.34 -12.04 -4.50
N LEU A 186 4.38 -11.90 -5.34
CA LEU A 186 4.39 -10.96 -6.47
C LEU A 186 3.86 -11.57 -7.78
N ASN A 187 3.39 -12.83 -7.76
CA ASN A 187 2.89 -13.53 -8.95
C ASN A 187 3.88 -13.54 -10.12
N THR A 188 5.11 -13.90 -9.84
CA THR A 188 6.23 -13.84 -10.80
C THR A 188 6.21 -14.98 -11.83
N ARG A 189 5.52 -16.10 -11.52
CA ARG A 189 5.39 -17.28 -12.39
C ARG A 189 3.92 -17.49 -12.76
N SER A 190 3.49 -16.87 -13.86
CA SER A 190 2.09 -16.87 -14.31
C SER A 190 1.55 -18.24 -14.79
N GLU A 191 2.37 -19.25 -14.98
CA GLU A 191 1.95 -20.55 -15.52
C GLU A 191 1.79 -21.66 -14.45
N GLU A 192 2.43 -21.53 -13.31
CA GLU A 192 2.23 -22.43 -12.18
C GLU A 192 1.29 -21.74 -11.17
N LYS A 193 0.06 -22.24 -11.08
CA LYS A 193 -0.85 -21.92 -9.99
C LYS A 193 -0.31 -22.54 -8.68
N GLY A 194 0.85 -22.06 -8.22
CA GLY A 194 1.25 -22.21 -6.85
C GLY A 194 0.24 -21.46 -5.96
N PRO A 195 0.24 -21.68 -4.65
CA PRO A 195 -0.62 -20.91 -3.76
C PRO A 195 -0.20 -19.44 -3.86
N HIS A 196 -0.83 -18.70 -4.79
CA HIS A 196 -0.90 -17.25 -4.74
C HIS A 196 -1.29 -16.91 -3.34
N GLY A 197 -0.45 -16.18 -2.59
CA GLY A 197 -0.66 -15.96 -1.19
C GLY A 197 -2.00 -16.57 -0.74
N THR A 198 -2.08 -17.30 0.28
CA THR A 198 -3.22 -18.15 0.66
C THR A 198 -4.60 -17.45 0.75
N ALA A 199 -4.76 -16.30 0.08
CA ALA A 199 -6.06 -15.68 -0.10
C ALA A 199 -6.93 -16.65 -0.91
N ASP A 200 -7.85 -17.29 -0.23
CA ASP A 200 -8.84 -18.16 -0.85
C ASP A 200 -9.60 -17.36 -1.90
N GLY A 201 -9.21 -17.49 -3.18
CA GLY A 201 -9.51 -16.58 -4.28
C GLY A 201 -11.00 -16.31 -4.58
N ASN A 202 -11.92 -16.82 -3.79
CA ASN A 202 -13.35 -16.73 -4.07
C ASN A 202 -14.13 -15.74 -3.18
N CYS A 203 -13.53 -15.14 -2.17
CA CYS A 203 -14.26 -14.22 -1.29
C CYS A 203 -13.78 -12.76 -1.38
N HIS A 204 -12.59 -12.52 -1.86
CA HIS A 204 -11.99 -11.19 -1.92
C HIS A 204 -12.36 -10.43 -3.20
N ILE A 205 -12.54 -9.12 -3.08
CA ILE A 205 -12.86 -8.22 -4.18
C ILE A 205 -11.60 -7.42 -4.52
N ASP A 206 -11.21 -7.45 -5.80
CA ASP A 206 -10.10 -6.63 -6.27
C ASP A 206 -10.44 -5.15 -6.20
N VAL A 207 -9.46 -4.32 -5.81
CA VAL A 207 -9.66 -2.86 -5.69
C VAL A 207 -9.96 -2.15 -7.02
N VAL A 208 -9.81 -2.83 -8.13
CA VAL A 208 -10.15 -2.32 -9.48
C VAL A 208 -11.57 -2.71 -9.91
N CYS A 209 -12.28 -3.53 -9.14
CA CYS A 209 -13.67 -3.89 -9.42
C CYS A 209 -14.62 -2.68 -9.25
N PRO A 210 -15.79 -2.69 -9.92
CA PRO A 210 -16.74 -1.57 -9.85
C PRO A 210 -17.15 -1.17 -8.43
N GLU A 211 -17.27 -2.14 -7.51
CA GLU A 211 -17.64 -1.90 -6.12
C GLU A 211 -16.61 -1.04 -5.37
N ALA A 212 -15.35 -1.09 -5.78
CA ALA A 212 -14.26 -0.36 -5.15
C ALA A 212 -14.09 1.08 -5.69
N GLN A 213 -14.75 1.44 -6.79
CA GLN A 213 -14.59 2.74 -7.45
C GLN A 213 -14.78 3.95 -6.53
N PRO A 214 -15.73 3.97 -5.58
CA PRO A 214 -15.85 5.09 -4.63
C PRO A 214 -14.64 5.29 -3.73
N TRP A 215 -13.76 4.29 -3.63
CA TRP A 215 -12.62 4.26 -2.73
C TRP A 215 -11.27 4.48 -3.41
N HIS A 216 -11.23 4.98 -4.66
CA HIS A 216 -10.00 5.10 -5.45
C HIS A 216 -8.89 5.92 -4.76
N TYR A 217 -9.22 6.98 -4.02
CA TYR A 217 -8.24 7.72 -3.21
C TYR A 217 -7.70 6.89 -2.03
N PRO A 218 -8.54 6.35 -1.13
CA PRO A 218 -8.08 5.42 -0.09
C PRO A 218 -7.25 4.24 -0.62
N ILE A 219 -7.61 3.65 -1.76
CA ILE A 219 -6.86 2.55 -2.40
C ILE A 219 -5.40 2.96 -2.66
N ASN A 220 -5.16 4.19 -3.11
CA ASN A 220 -3.83 4.71 -3.39
C ASN A 220 -3.00 5.01 -2.12
N SER A 221 -3.60 4.98 -0.93
CA SER A 221 -2.86 5.12 0.32
C SER A 221 -2.33 3.78 0.85
N VAL A 222 -2.96 2.67 0.50
CA VAL A 222 -2.65 1.36 1.09
C VAL A 222 -1.45 0.74 0.41
N VAL A 223 -0.56 0.17 1.23
CA VAL A 223 0.69 -0.47 0.81
C VAL A 223 0.80 -1.87 1.42
N CYS A 224 1.43 -2.79 0.69
CA CYS A 224 1.95 -4.02 1.26
C CYS A 224 3.32 -3.70 1.88
N ILE A 225 3.54 -4.14 3.10
CA ILE A 225 4.78 -3.92 3.85
C ILE A 225 5.50 -5.26 3.95
N SER A 226 6.75 -5.30 3.48
CA SER A 226 7.66 -6.40 3.72
C SER A 226 8.64 -6.02 4.82
N MET A 227 8.84 -6.92 5.75
CA MET A 227 9.77 -6.80 6.86
C MET A 227 10.77 -7.95 6.81
N THR A 228 12.06 -7.62 6.84
CA THR A 228 13.14 -8.62 6.91
C THR A 228 13.84 -8.50 8.25
N ALA A 229 13.89 -9.59 8.99
CA ALA A 229 14.46 -9.63 10.33
C ALA A 229 15.21 -10.95 10.58
N GLU A 230 16.25 -10.88 11.39
CA GLU A 230 16.83 -12.04 12.05
C GLU A 230 16.15 -12.23 13.40
N VAL A 231 15.32 -13.28 13.52
CA VAL A 231 14.57 -13.57 14.74
C VAL A 231 15.37 -14.55 15.62
N PRO A 232 15.68 -14.20 16.87
CA PRO A 232 16.46 -15.07 17.74
C PRO A 232 15.89 -16.48 17.87
N GLY A 233 16.66 -17.49 17.48
CA GLY A 233 16.28 -18.90 17.51
C GLY A 233 15.49 -19.40 16.28
N GLU A 234 15.05 -18.50 15.40
CA GLU A 234 14.34 -18.84 14.16
C GLU A 234 15.16 -18.54 12.90
N GLY A 235 16.15 -17.61 13.00
CA GLY A 235 16.97 -17.15 11.89
C GLY A 235 16.29 -16.04 11.08
N TRP A 236 16.77 -15.82 9.86
CA TRP A 236 16.25 -14.79 8.97
C TRP A 236 14.86 -15.13 8.43
N GLY A 237 13.94 -14.20 8.54
CA GLY A 237 12.60 -14.29 7.99
C GLY A 237 12.20 -13.05 7.22
N MET A 238 11.39 -13.25 6.19
CA MET A 238 10.70 -12.18 5.46
C MET A 238 9.21 -12.33 5.72
N TYR A 239 8.59 -11.26 6.22
CA TYR A 239 7.20 -11.23 6.65
C TYR A 239 6.44 -10.15 5.91
N LEU A 240 5.11 -10.32 5.76
CA LEU A 240 4.23 -9.37 5.09
C LEU A 240 3.12 -8.87 6.02
N CYS A 241 2.85 -7.59 5.92
CA CYS A 241 1.72 -6.90 6.53
C CYS A 241 1.12 -5.88 5.54
N SER A 242 0.04 -5.27 5.95
CA SER A 242 -0.60 -4.15 5.26
C SER A 242 -0.45 -2.86 6.07
N GLY A 243 -0.52 -1.73 5.40
CA GLY A 243 -0.54 -0.42 6.04
C GLY A 243 -1.10 0.65 5.12
N ALA A 244 -1.18 1.88 5.61
CA ALA A 244 -1.61 3.00 4.78
C ALA A 244 -0.76 4.25 5.01
N MET A 245 -0.43 4.94 3.92
CA MET A 245 0.11 6.30 3.98
C MET A 245 -0.89 7.20 4.70
N VAL A 246 -0.45 7.92 5.72
CA VAL A 246 -1.32 8.75 6.57
C VAL A 246 -0.85 10.21 6.58
N ASN A 247 -1.81 11.14 6.46
CA ASN A 247 -1.58 12.58 6.46
C ASN A 247 -1.34 13.11 7.89
N ASN A 248 -0.68 14.25 7.99
CA ASN A 248 -0.54 15.02 9.23
C ASN A 248 -1.11 16.43 9.05
N VAL A 249 -1.36 17.16 10.16
CA VAL A 249 -2.01 18.49 10.11
C VAL A 249 -1.23 19.54 9.34
N ARG A 250 0.10 19.38 9.18
CA ARG A 250 0.93 20.28 8.37
C ARG A 250 0.77 20.05 6.88
N MET A 251 0.20 18.90 6.50
CA MET A 251 0.07 18.49 5.08
C MET A 251 1.40 18.57 4.32
N ASP A 252 2.51 18.28 5.00
CA ASP A 252 3.89 18.47 4.53
C ASP A 252 4.43 17.28 3.73
N LYS A 253 3.58 16.29 3.45
CA LYS A 253 3.91 15.05 2.72
C LYS A 253 4.95 14.18 3.42
N THR A 254 5.14 14.35 4.73
CA THR A 254 5.95 13.41 5.51
C THR A 254 5.40 11.99 5.28
N PRO A 255 6.24 11.04 4.80
CA PRO A 255 5.76 9.76 4.32
C PRO A 255 5.53 8.77 5.48
N TYR A 256 4.57 9.09 6.33
CA TYR A 256 4.13 8.20 7.40
C TYR A 256 3.28 7.06 6.87
N VAL A 257 3.52 5.86 7.38
CA VAL A 257 2.70 4.66 7.16
C VAL A 257 2.18 4.17 8.49
N LEU A 258 0.87 4.07 8.62
CA LEU A 258 0.20 3.50 9.78
C LEU A 258 -0.09 2.02 9.55
N SER A 259 0.28 1.16 10.52
CA SER A 259 0.13 -0.29 10.50
C SER A 259 -0.13 -0.82 11.93
N ALA A 260 0.16 -2.10 12.18
CA ALA A 260 0.00 -2.75 13.49
C ALA A 260 1.34 -3.04 14.17
N ASP A 261 1.37 -2.96 15.50
CA ASP A 261 2.57 -3.18 16.30
C ASP A 261 3.08 -4.62 16.24
N HIS A 262 2.18 -5.60 16.13
CA HIS A 262 2.56 -7.01 15.98
C HIS A 262 3.24 -7.31 14.62
N CYS A 263 3.27 -6.36 13.66
CA CYS A 263 4.07 -6.45 12.44
C CYS A 263 5.58 -6.22 12.68
N VAL A 264 6.01 -5.95 13.91
CA VAL A 264 7.42 -5.84 14.25
C VAL A 264 7.94 -7.20 14.71
N ALA A 265 8.69 -7.88 13.84
CA ALA A 265 9.33 -9.17 14.12
C ALA A 265 10.58 -9.01 15.00
N ALA A 266 11.39 -7.96 14.73
CA ALA A 266 12.55 -7.59 15.52
C ALA A 266 12.77 -6.07 15.45
N ASP A 267 13.43 -5.50 16.48
CA ASP A 267 13.64 -4.04 16.56
C ASP A 267 14.60 -3.51 15.48
N ASP A 268 15.43 -4.37 14.89
CA ASP A 268 16.43 -4.07 13.86
C ASP A 268 16.03 -4.55 12.46
N GLN A 269 14.73 -4.82 12.24
CA GLN A 269 14.21 -5.22 10.94
C GLN A 269 14.31 -4.11 9.90
N THR A 270 14.47 -4.52 8.65
CA THR A 270 14.40 -3.63 7.49
C THR A 270 13.01 -3.63 6.89
N TYR A 271 12.71 -2.63 6.03
CA TYR A 271 11.37 -2.45 5.46
C TYR A 271 11.42 -2.17 3.97
N LYS A 272 10.48 -2.76 3.22
CA LYS A 272 10.07 -2.34 1.87
C LYS A 272 8.57 -2.08 1.83
N PHE A 273 8.17 -1.09 1.04
CA PHE A 273 6.78 -0.68 0.88
C PHE A 273 6.41 -0.83 -0.59
N TYR A 274 5.45 -1.72 -0.90
CA TYR A 274 4.97 -1.97 -2.25
C TYR A 274 3.71 -1.15 -2.51
N PHE A 275 3.83 -0.16 -3.39
CA PHE A 275 2.73 0.68 -3.87
C PHE A 275 2.12 0.07 -5.13
N ASN A 276 0.82 0.31 -5.38
CA ASN A 276 0.09 -0.18 -6.56
C ASN A 276 0.21 -1.70 -6.78
N TYR A 277 0.50 -2.44 -5.73
CA TYR A 277 0.52 -3.89 -5.78
C TYR A 277 -0.94 -4.40 -5.85
N GLN A 278 -1.48 -4.43 -7.08
CA GLN A 278 -2.87 -4.77 -7.38
C GLN A 278 -3.00 -5.28 -8.82
N VAL A 279 -4.09 -5.99 -9.11
CA VAL A 279 -4.39 -6.44 -10.47
C VAL A 279 -4.71 -5.26 -11.41
N SER A 280 -4.54 -5.48 -12.71
CA SER A 280 -4.87 -4.48 -13.74
C SER A 280 -6.35 -4.42 -14.09
N GLU A 281 -7.09 -5.52 -13.87
CA GLU A 281 -8.52 -5.64 -14.15
C GLU A 281 -9.21 -6.52 -13.09
N CYS A 282 -10.51 -6.35 -12.92
CA CYS A 282 -11.31 -7.09 -11.95
C CYS A 282 -11.34 -8.58 -12.30
N GLY A 283 -10.95 -9.44 -11.35
CA GLY A 283 -10.82 -10.88 -11.55
C GLY A 283 -9.64 -11.27 -12.45
N GLY A 284 -8.74 -10.34 -12.74
CA GLY A 284 -7.56 -10.56 -13.57
C GLY A 284 -6.48 -11.37 -12.86
N SER A 285 -5.54 -11.88 -13.67
CA SER A 285 -4.37 -12.64 -13.22
C SER A 285 -3.04 -11.91 -13.46
N THR A 286 -3.09 -10.67 -13.97
CA THR A 286 -1.92 -9.83 -14.22
C THR A 286 -1.95 -8.60 -13.33
N GLY A 287 -0.86 -8.39 -12.59
CA GLY A 287 -0.71 -7.21 -11.72
C GLY A 287 -0.20 -5.99 -12.47
N LEU A 288 -0.46 -4.82 -11.91
CA LEU A 288 0.27 -3.61 -12.26
C LEU A 288 1.73 -3.75 -11.76
N SER A 289 2.68 -3.11 -12.43
CA SER A 289 4.04 -3.02 -11.91
C SER A 289 4.00 -2.44 -10.50
N SER A 290 4.35 -3.25 -9.51
CA SER A 290 4.50 -2.77 -8.14
C SER A 290 5.68 -1.80 -8.08
N ARG A 291 5.56 -0.78 -7.26
CA ARG A 291 6.57 0.25 -7.06
C ARG A 291 7.03 0.18 -5.63
N VAL A 292 8.33 0.04 -5.44
CA VAL A 292 8.92 -0.27 -4.15
C VAL A 292 9.66 0.95 -3.61
N ALA A 293 9.38 1.30 -2.36
CA ALA A 293 10.23 2.20 -1.59
C ALA A 293 10.96 1.39 -0.52
N ASN A 294 12.29 1.42 -0.58
CA ASN A 294 13.15 0.72 0.37
C ASN A 294 13.47 1.62 1.56
N GLY A 295 13.46 1.04 2.74
CA GLY A 295 13.85 1.71 3.98
C GLY A 295 12.71 2.37 4.73
N GLY A 296 12.69 2.11 6.03
CA GLY A 296 11.73 2.65 6.97
C GLY A 296 12.31 2.75 8.38
N VAL A 297 11.72 3.63 9.18
CA VAL A 297 12.05 3.77 10.61
C VAL A 297 10.79 3.73 11.44
N ILE A 298 10.84 3.08 12.59
CA ILE A 298 9.77 3.11 13.58
C ILE A 298 9.75 4.48 14.23
N VAL A 299 8.63 5.18 14.12
CA VAL A 299 8.42 6.52 14.68
C VAL A 299 7.67 6.42 16.01
N ALA A 300 6.61 5.63 16.04
CA ALA A 300 5.83 5.34 17.24
C ALA A 300 5.18 3.95 17.12
N ARG A 301 5.01 3.29 18.27
CA ARG A 301 4.32 2.00 18.32
C ARG A 301 3.69 1.79 19.70
N SER A 302 2.68 0.94 19.80
CA SER A 302 2.07 0.62 21.09
C SER A 302 3.05 -0.11 22.02
N ASN A 303 3.90 -0.97 21.48
CA ASN A 303 4.96 -1.73 22.17
C ASN A 303 4.49 -2.30 23.51
N THR A 304 3.50 -3.13 23.45
CA THR A 304 2.94 -3.83 24.61
C THR A 304 3.35 -5.29 24.56
N SER A 305 3.53 -5.89 25.71
CA SER A 305 3.93 -7.31 25.84
C SER A 305 2.87 -8.30 25.29
N ASN A 306 1.71 -7.80 24.95
CA ASN A 306 0.61 -8.57 24.39
C ASN A 306 -0.14 -7.68 23.38
N THR A 307 -0.39 -8.20 22.19
CA THR A 307 -1.10 -7.53 21.08
C THR A 307 -2.39 -6.83 21.54
N TYR A 308 -3.12 -7.45 22.48
CA TYR A 308 -4.38 -6.92 23.00
C TYR A 308 -4.23 -6.06 24.28
N ALA A 309 -3.03 -5.90 24.83
CA ALA A 309 -2.81 -5.09 26.02
C ALA A 309 -2.82 -3.57 25.76
N GLY A 310 -2.42 -3.18 24.52
CA GLY A 310 -2.53 -1.82 23.99
C GLY A 310 -3.65 -1.70 22.96
N SER A 311 -3.40 -0.95 21.90
CA SER A 311 -4.27 -0.84 20.74
C SER A 311 -3.58 -1.29 19.44
N ASP A 312 -2.37 -1.86 19.56
CA ASP A 312 -1.66 -2.52 18.48
C ASP A 312 -1.40 -1.63 17.26
N PHE A 313 -0.86 -0.43 17.44
CA PHE A 313 -0.50 0.44 16.33
C PHE A 313 1.02 0.54 16.13
N LEU A 314 1.41 0.70 14.88
CA LEU A 314 2.76 1.01 14.43
C LEU A 314 2.70 2.20 13.47
N LEU A 315 3.48 3.24 13.74
CA LEU A 315 3.72 4.34 12.81
C LEU A 315 5.15 4.26 12.30
N LEU A 316 5.28 4.04 11.01
CA LEU A 316 6.54 4.05 10.28
C LEU A 316 6.71 5.39 9.54
N ARG A 317 7.95 5.74 9.23
CA ARG A 317 8.28 6.76 8.24
C ARG A 317 9.18 6.15 7.19
N ILE A 318 8.79 6.23 5.92
CA ILE A 318 9.61 5.80 4.80
C ILE A 318 10.84 6.71 4.73
N THR A 319 12.02 6.12 4.61
CA THR A 319 13.31 6.83 4.47
C THR A 319 13.87 6.76 3.06
N GLY A 320 13.46 5.76 2.29
CA GLY A 320 13.84 5.59 0.90
C GLY A 320 13.15 6.58 -0.04
N ASN A 321 13.62 6.63 -1.28
CA ASN A 321 13.08 7.53 -2.29
C ASN A 321 11.71 7.04 -2.76
N LEU A 322 10.70 7.90 -2.66
CA LEU A 322 9.36 7.64 -3.21
C LEU A 322 9.29 7.79 -4.73
N GLY A 323 10.37 7.67 -5.48
CA GLY A 323 10.42 7.69 -6.95
C GLY A 323 9.55 8.77 -7.62
N ILE A 324 10.05 9.47 -8.63
CA ILE A 324 9.30 10.54 -9.31
C ILE A 324 8.10 9.95 -10.07
N ALA A 325 8.26 8.76 -10.66
CA ALA A 325 7.29 8.17 -11.59
C ALA A 325 5.94 7.75 -10.97
N TYR A 326 5.81 7.68 -9.63
CA TYR A 326 4.57 7.25 -8.97
C TYR A 326 4.07 8.18 -7.86
N ARG A 327 4.73 9.33 -7.69
CA ARG A 327 4.27 10.33 -6.72
C ARG A 327 2.83 10.76 -6.95
N ASP A 328 2.42 10.87 -8.21
CA ASP A 328 1.06 11.30 -8.58
C ASP A 328 -0.02 10.26 -8.22
N SER A 329 0.36 8.99 -8.00
CA SER A 329 -0.56 7.94 -7.55
C SER A 329 -0.55 7.72 -6.03
N ILE A 330 0.25 8.47 -5.26
CA ILE A 330 0.27 8.37 -3.80
C ILE A 330 -0.83 9.27 -3.21
N PHE A 331 -1.56 8.69 -2.28
CA PHE A 331 -2.53 9.39 -1.47
C PHE A 331 -2.17 9.26 0.02
N PHE A 332 -2.13 10.37 0.72
CA PHE A 332 -2.00 10.43 2.17
C PHE A 332 -3.41 10.41 2.76
N ALA A 333 -3.82 9.29 3.32
CA ALA A 333 -5.16 9.14 3.86
C ALA A 333 -5.40 10.08 5.05
N GLY A 334 -6.57 10.64 5.11
CA GLY A 334 -7.05 11.35 6.28
C GLY A 334 -7.39 10.37 7.41
N TRP A 335 -7.68 10.92 8.58
CA TRP A 335 -8.02 10.13 9.76
C TRP A 335 -9.11 10.83 10.58
N ASP A 336 -9.82 10.02 11.38
CA ASP A 336 -10.84 10.50 12.29
C ASP A 336 -10.71 9.82 13.66
N CYS A 337 -10.40 10.58 14.69
CA CYS A 337 -10.31 10.12 16.06
C CYS A 337 -11.46 10.62 16.94
N SER A 338 -12.56 11.13 16.37
CA SER A 338 -13.62 11.83 17.09
C SER A 338 -14.78 10.96 17.52
N GLY A 339 -15.08 9.83 16.81
CA GLY A 339 -16.43 9.31 16.90
C GLY A 339 -16.63 7.81 16.98
N ALA A 340 -17.90 7.45 16.92
CA ALA A 340 -18.41 6.12 16.71
C ALA A 340 -18.85 5.98 15.23
N TYR A 341 -18.67 4.80 14.66
CA TYR A 341 -18.92 4.51 13.26
C TYR A 341 -19.74 3.22 13.17
N ASN A 342 -20.56 3.09 12.14
CA ASN A 342 -21.43 1.92 11.97
C ASN A 342 -20.98 1.00 10.85
N THR A 343 -20.34 1.55 9.80
CA THR A 343 -19.90 0.81 8.63
C THR A 343 -18.69 1.48 7.98
N GLY A 344 -18.11 0.82 6.99
CA GLY A 344 -16.93 1.27 6.28
C GLY A 344 -16.36 0.18 5.39
N VAL A 345 -15.07 0.29 5.06
CA VAL A 345 -14.32 -0.72 4.30
C VAL A 345 -12.94 -0.93 4.89
N CYS A 346 -12.41 -2.12 4.66
CA CYS A 346 -10.99 -2.42 4.79
C CYS A 346 -10.37 -2.54 3.40
N ILE A 347 -9.17 -1.96 3.22
CA ILE A 347 -8.35 -2.16 2.03
C ILE A 347 -7.03 -2.77 2.50
N HIS A 348 -6.64 -3.93 1.95
CA HIS A 348 -5.62 -4.77 2.54
C HIS A 348 -4.93 -5.69 1.51
N HIS A 349 -3.93 -6.44 1.97
CA HIS A 349 -3.21 -7.46 1.23
C HIS A 349 -3.35 -8.82 1.93
N PRO A 350 -4.49 -9.52 1.76
CA PRO A 350 -4.75 -10.80 2.41
C PRO A 350 -3.81 -11.88 1.86
N GLY A 351 -3.19 -12.68 2.73
CA GLY A 351 -2.25 -13.71 2.32
C GLY A 351 -1.01 -13.18 1.58
N GLY A 352 -0.71 -11.88 1.68
CA GLY A 352 0.30 -11.23 0.86
C GLY A 352 -0.09 -11.06 -0.62
N ASP A 353 -1.35 -11.31 -0.97
CA ASP A 353 -1.88 -11.20 -2.33
C ASP A 353 -2.06 -9.73 -2.76
N TRP A 354 -2.42 -9.53 -4.01
CA TRP A 354 -2.81 -8.24 -4.58
C TRP A 354 -3.84 -7.54 -3.72
N LYS A 355 -3.79 -6.22 -3.73
CA LYS A 355 -4.67 -5.36 -2.93
C LYS A 355 -6.14 -5.69 -3.15
N LYS A 356 -6.85 -5.88 -2.05
CA LYS A 356 -8.28 -6.22 -1.99
C LYS A 356 -9.05 -5.20 -1.18
N ILE A 357 -10.37 -5.20 -1.36
CA ILE A 357 -11.30 -4.42 -0.55
C ILE A 357 -12.34 -5.35 0.08
N SER A 358 -12.66 -5.11 1.35
CA SER A 358 -13.66 -5.86 2.09
C SER A 358 -14.65 -4.90 2.73
N PHE A 359 -15.96 -5.19 2.60
CA PHE A 359 -17.02 -4.30 3.02
C PHE A 359 -17.56 -4.70 4.40
N VAL A 360 -17.66 -3.71 5.26
CA VAL A 360 -18.08 -3.86 6.64
C VAL A 360 -19.60 -3.83 6.74
N ASN A 361 -20.18 -4.82 7.41
CA ASN A 361 -21.60 -4.85 7.76
C ASN A 361 -21.87 -3.99 9.02
N ASN A 362 -21.02 -4.14 10.05
CA ASN A 362 -21.19 -3.39 11.29
C ASN A 362 -19.85 -3.16 12.00
N VAL A 363 -19.69 -1.96 12.56
CA VAL A 363 -18.60 -1.59 13.46
C VAL A 363 -19.15 -1.43 14.87
N SER A 364 -18.76 -2.30 15.77
CA SER A 364 -19.11 -2.21 17.20
C SER A 364 -17.95 -1.61 18.00
N ALA A 365 -18.27 -0.76 18.97
CA ALA A 365 -17.32 -0.06 19.82
C ALA A 365 -17.50 -0.47 21.30
N PRO A 366 -16.98 -1.63 21.74
CA PRO A 366 -17.17 -2.12 23.10
C PRO A 366 -16.73 -1.11 24.16
N THR A 367 -17.54 -0.95 25.20
CA THR A 367 -17.24 -0.11 26.38
C THR A 367 -16.90 -0.95 27.61
N SER A 368 -16.99 -2.28 27.52
CA SER A 368 -16.66 -3.23 28.59
C SER A 368 -15.95 -4.46 27.99
N GLY A 369 -15.32 -5.26 28.83
CA GLY A 369 -14.58 -6.45 28.43
C GLY A 369 -13.16 -6.15 27.91
N SER A 370 -12.49 -7.16 27.35
CA SER A 370 -11.08 -7.12 26.96
C SER A 370 -10.76 -6.10 25.86
N TYR A 371 -11.75 -5.72 25.04
CA TYR A 371 -11.57 -4.77 23.92
C TYR A 371 -12.09 -3.36 24.23
N ALA A 372 -12.57 -3.14 25.47
CA ALA A 372 -13.22 -1.90 25.86
C ALA A 372 -12.39 -0.66 25.53
N ASN A 373 -13.01 0.29 24.83
CA ASN A 373 -12.47 1.60 24.45
C ASN A 373 -11.20 1.56 23.55
N ARG A 374 -10.54 0.41 23.38
CA ARG A 374 -9.28 0.28 22.64
C ARG A 374 -9.48 -0.21 21.22
N PHE A 375 -10.48 -1.07 21.02
CA PHE A 375 -10.71 -1.74 19.73
C PHE A 375 -12.13 -1.53 19.22
N TYR A 376 -12.27 -1.59 17.91
CA TYR A 376 -13.54 -1.90 17.24
C TYR A 376 -13.61 -3.40 17.02
N VAL A 377 -14.84 -3.93 17.07
CA VAL A 377 -15.19 -5.28 16.63
C VAL A 377 -16.00 -5.13 15.35
N VAL A 378 -15.52 -5.71 14.27
CA VAL A 378 -16.04 -5.53 12.92
C VAL A 378 -16.64 -6.85 12.45
N SER A 379 -17.85 -6.82 11.88
CA SER A 379 -18.43 -7.92 11.10
C SER A 379 -18.52 -7.54 9.62
N TRP A 380 -18.44 -8.55 8.75
CA TRP A 380 -18.34 -8.37 7.31
C TRP A 380 -19.68 -8.59 6.62
N MET A 381 -19.84 -8.03 5.42
CA MET A 381 -20.97 -8.33 4.55
C MET A 381 -20.81 -9.74 3.98
N THR A 382 -21.70 -10.66 4.37
CA THR A 382 -21.65 -12.08 4.01
C THR A 382 -22.70 -12.50 3.00
N ASN A 383 -23.71 -11.65 2.73
CA ASN A 383 -24.77 -11.96 1.76
C ASN A 383 -25.09 -10.72 0.88
N PRO A 384 -24.57 -10.61 -0.36
CA PRO A 384 -23.50 -11.48 -0.89
C PRO A 384 -22.19 -11.30 -0.09
N ASN A 385 -21.31 -12.30 -0.18
CA ASN A 385 -19.98 -12.19 0.43
C ASN A 385 -19.19 -11.06 -0.26
N LYS A 386 -18.76 -10.08 0.52
CA LYS A 386 -18.07 -8.86 0.08
C LYS A 386 -16.66 -8.75 0.70
N GLY A 387 -16.02 -9.87 0.92
CA GLY A 387 -14.67 -9.98 1.44
C GLY A 387 -14.61 -10.03 2.97
N VAL A 388 -13.48 -10.49 3.45
CA VAL A 388 -13.08 -10.53 4.86
C VAL A 388 -11.61 -10.14 4.94
N THR A 389 -10.95 -10.25 6.10
CA THR A 389 -9.49 -10.16 6.20
C THR A 389 -8.88 -11.54 6.45
N GLU A 390 -7.60 -11.69 6.14
CA GLU A 390 -6.81 -12.89 6.40
C GLU A 390 -5.44 -12.54 6.99
N GLN A 391 -4.61 -13.51 7.27
CA GLN A 391 -3.20 -13.29 7.64
C GLN A 391 -2.52 -12.45 6.54
N GLY A 392 -1.60 -11.56 6.86
CA GLY A 392 -1.05 -10.57 5.92
C GLY A 392 -1.87 -9.28 5.78
N SER A 393 -3.18 -9.32 6.12
CA SER A 393 -4.01 -8.09 6.24
C SER A 393 -3.66 -7.26 7.48
N SER A 394 -2.87 -7.77 8.40
CA SER A 394 -2.42 -7.11 9.64
C SER A 394 -1.99 -5.67 9.40
N GLY A 395 -2.48 -4.73 10.20
CA GLY A 395 -2.17 -3.30 10.08
C GLY A 395 -2.96 -2.58 9.00
N SER A 396 -3.79 -3.27 8.20
CA SER A 396 -4.63 -2.61 7.19
C SER A 396 -5.59 -1.60 7.81
N PRO A 397 -5.84 -0.46 7.12
CA PRO A 397 -6.74 0.56 7.60
C PRO A 397 -8.20 0.13 7.52
N LEU A 398 -8.95 0.47 8.57
CA LEU A 398 -10.41 0.54 8.53
C LEU A 398 -10.79 1.98 8.17
N PHE A 399 -11.45 2.17 7.04
CA PHE A 399 -11.99 3.46 6.61
C PHE A 399 -13.46 3.58 6.97
N ASN A 400 -13.87 4.75 7.45
CA ASN A 400 -15.27 5.11 7.57
C ASN A 400 -15.85 5.56 6.21
N ASN A 401 -17.16 5.80 6.12
CA ASN A 401 -17.83 6.23 4.89
C ASN A 401 -17.36 7.60 4.35
N SER A 402 -16.58 8.36 5.14
CA SER A 402 -15.94 9.60 4.69
C SER A 402 -14.51 9.37 4.19
N SER A 403 -14.11 8.12 3.94
CA SER A 403 -12.76 7.75 3.47
C SER A 403 -11.63 8.12 4.44
N LEU A 404 -11.93 8.17 5.75
CA LEU A 404 -10.98 8.49 6.80
C LEU A 404 -10.61 7.24 7.60
N ILE A 405 -9.34 7.08 7.93
CA ILE A 405 -8.86 5.97 8.76
C ILE A 405 -9.39 6.14 10.19
N ILE A 406 -10.05 5.10 10.71
CA ILE A 406 -10.58 5.04 12.07
C ILE A 406 -9.92 3.96 12.93
N GLY A 407 -9.24 3.00 12.31
CA GLY A 407 -8.55 1.91 13.00
C GLY A 407 -7.57 1.16 12.12
N THR A 408 -6.78 0.27 12.75
CA THR A 408 -5.82 -0.64 12.12
C THR A 408 -6.12 -2.08 12.53
N LEU A 409 -6.05 -3.02 11.60
CA LEU A 409 -6.36 -4.44 11.84
C LEU A 409 -5.35 -5.07 12.79
N THR A 410 -5.85 -5.65 13.87
CA THR A 410 -5.08 -6.43 14.83
C THR A 410 -5.19 -7.94 14.59
N GLY A 411 -6.39 -8.42 14.24
CA GLY A 411 -6.63 -9.85 14.05
C GLY A 411 -8.12 -10.17 14.09
N GLY A 412 -8.47 -11.43 14.27
CA GLY A 412 -9.87 -11.86 14.39
C GLY A 412 -10.11 -13.29 13.97
N SER A 413 -11.40 -13.64 13.78
CA SER A 413 -11.87 -14.99 13.51
C SER A 413 -12.61 -15.13 12.18
N SER A 414 -12.71 -14.07 11.37
CA SER A 414 -13.27 -14.18 10.02
C SER A 414 -12.23 -14.75 9.05
N PHE A 415 -12.65 -15.59 8.14
CA PHE A 415 -11.83 -16.15 7.05
C PHE A 415 -12.75 -16.41 5.87
N CYS A 416 -12.23 -16.56 4.65
CA CYS A 416 -13.07 -16.86 3.48
C CYS A 416 -13.93 -18.12 3.68
N TYR A 417 -13.40 -19.13 4.37
CA TYR A 417 -14.14 -20.34 4.73
C TYR A 417 -15.09 -20.16 5.94
N SER A 418 -14.95 -19.06 6.71
CA SER A 418 -15.78 -18.71 7.87
C SER A 418 -16.04 -17.21 7.94
N PRO A 419 -16.77 -16.63 6.97
CA PRO A 419 -16.92 -15.17 6.84
C PRO A 419 -17.80 -14.53 7.92
N SER A 420 -18.56 -15.31 8.69
CA SER A 420 -19.39 -14.84 9.80
C SER A 420 -18.61 -14.52 11.08
N GLY A 421 -17.31 -14.77 11.11
CA GLY A 421 -16.41 -14.34 12.20
C GLY A 421 -16.35 -12.82 12.32
N THR A 422 -15.69 -12.35 13.37
CA THR A 422 -15.45 -10.92 13.59
C THR A 422 -13.97 -10.61 13.64
N ASP A 423 -13.61 -9.40 13.21
CA ASP A 423 -12.25 -8.90 13.26
C ASP A 423 -12.13 -7.70 14.19
N ILE A 424 -10.91 -7.46 14.67
CA ILE A 424 -10.61 -6.53 15.74
C ILE A 424 -9.64 -5.49 15.19
N TYR A 425 -10.04 -4.23 15.31
CA TYR A 425 -9.25 -3.08 14.85
C TYR A 425 -8.91 -2.17 16.03
N GLY A 426 -7.61 -1.89 16.21
CA GLY A 426 -7.18 -0.86 17.16
C GLY A 426 -7.73 0.51 16.74
N ARG A 427 -8.32 1.25 17.69
CA ARG A 427 -8.96 2.54 17.39
C ARG A 427 -7.93 3.65 17.25
N VAL A 428 -8.00 4.47 16.18
CA VAL A 428 -7.18 5.67 16.01
C VAL A 428 -7.39 6.63 17.20
N SER A 429 -8.60 6.74 17.73
CA SER A 429 -8.90 7.56 18.92
C SER A 429 -8.13 7.12 20.18
N TYR A 430 -7.85 5.82 20.31
CA TYR A 430 -7.01 5.31 21.39
C TYR A 430 -5.53 5.44 21.07
N HIS A 431 -5.09 5.12 19.83
CA HIS A 431 -3.71 5.33 19.36
C HIS A 431 -3.25 6.77 19.58
N TRP A 432 -4.20 7.73 19.47
CA TRP A 432 -3.95 9.16 19.57
C TRP A 432 -3.26 9.56 20.86
N TYR A 433 -3.77 9.07 22.00
CA TYR A 433 -3.25 9.38 23.32
C TYR A 433 -2.69 8.17 24.06
N ASN A 434 -2.98 6.95 23.61
CA ASN A 434 -2.59 5.68 24.20
C ASN A 434 -2.77 5.71 25.74
N ASN A 435 -3.99 5.97 26.18
CA ASN A 435 -4.38 6.10 27.60
C ASN A 435 -3.57 7.15 28.40
N GLY A 436 -3.21 8.28 27.76
CA GLY A 436 -2.45 9.34 28.41
C GLY A 436 -0.95 9.04 28.59
N ASN A 437 -0.40 8.13 27.79
CA ASN A 437 1.03 7.81 27.82
C ASN A 437 1.87 9.07 27.61
N SER A 438 2.84 9.33 28.50
CA SER A 438 3.71 10.51 28.41
C SER A 438 4.79 10.37 27.32
N ASN A 439 5.16 9.16 26.93
CA ASN A 439 6.16 8.91 25.90
C ASN A 439 5.57 9.16 24.50
N ASN A 440 6.16 10.10 23.76
CA ASN A 440 5.74 10.45 22.41
C ASN A 440 5.88 9.27 21.40
N ALA A 441 6.84 8.38 21.60
CA ALA A 441 6.99 7.19 20.78
C ALA A 441 5.91 6.12 21.04
N ARG A 442 4.93 6.37 21.91
CA ARG A 442 3.84 5.46 22.27
C ARG A 442 2.45 5.98 21.92
N LYS A 443 2.34 7.03 21.12
CA LYS A 443 1.08 7.66 20.71
C LYS A 443 1.22 8.34 19.35
N LEU A 444 0.10 8.53 18.65
CA LEU A 444 0.10 9.13 17.30
C LEU A 444 0.10 10.66 17.34
N GLN A 445 -0.51 11.27 18.35
CA GLN A 445 -0.77 12.73 18.39
C GLN A 445 0.48 13.57 18.09
N PRO A 446 1.68 13.34 18.67
CA PRO A 446 2.84 14.19 18.43
C PRO A 446 3.35 14.18 17.00
N TRP A 447 2.98 13.18 16.21
CA TRP A 447 3.45 12.96 14.84
C TRP A 447 2.42 13.43 13.81
N LEU A 448 1.12 13.14 14.06
CA LEU A 448 0.06 13.51 13.13
C LEU A 448 -0.55 14.89 13.44
N ASP A 449 -0.39 15.40 14.68
CA ASP A 449 -0.70 16.79 15.09
C ASP A 449 0.47 17.39 15.89
N PRO A 450 1.65 17.59 15.25
CA PRO A 450 2.84 18.10 15.93
C PRO A 450 2.69 19.54 16.42
N ASP A 451 1.78 20.31 15.85
CA ASP A 451 1.50 21.69 16.21
C ASP A 451 0.43 21.81 17.31
N ASN A 452 -0.06 20.67 17.80
CA ASN A 452 -1.07 20.57 18.87
C ASN A 452 -2.30 21.43 18.57
N THR A 453 -2.80 21.35 17.33
CA THR A 453 -3.97 22.11 16.86
C THR A 453 -5.26 21.66 17.51
N GLY A 454 -5.29 20.45 18.07
CA GLY A 454 -6.49 19.81 18.62
C GLY A 454 -7.40 19.22 17.55
N THR A 455 -6.93 19.14 16.31
CA THR A 455 -7.66 18.53 15.19
C THR A 455 -8.03 17.09 15.51
N LYS A 456 -9.30 16.74 15.31
CA LYS A 456 -9.85 15.38 15.52
C LYS A 456 -10.18 14.68 14.22
N ILE A 457 -10.34 15.41 13.15
CA ILE A 457 -10.68 14.92 11.81
C ILE A 457 -9.78 15.66 10.82
N LEU A 458 -8.98 14.91 10.07
CA LEU A 458 -8.14 15.46 9.01
C LEU A 458 -8.48 14.79 7.69
N GLN A 459 -8.62 15.58 6.64
CA GLN A 459 -8.88 15.07 5.29
C GLN A 459 -7.61 14.51 4.64
N GLY A 460 -7.80 13.57 3.71
CA GLY A 460 -6.70 13.04 2.93
C GLY A 460 -6.21 14.01 1.86
N MET A 461 -5.02 13.77 1.34
CA MET A 461 -4.37 14.64 0.37
C MET A 461 -3.62 13.81 -0.69
N THR A 462 -3.72 14.21 -1.97
CA THR A 462 -2.87 13.67 -3.04
C THR A 462 -1.42 14.14 -2.87
N TYR A 463 -0.48 13.45 -3.49
CA TYR A 463 0.92 13.92 -3.50
C TYR A 463 1.07 15.31 -4.14
N GLY A 464 0.20 15.66 -5.11
CA GLY A 464 0.13 17.00 -5.70
C GLY A 464 -0.35 18.10 -4.75
N GLY A 465 -0.81 17.75 -3.53
CA GLY A 465 -1.27 18.71 -2.51
C GLY A 465 -2.77 19.02 -2.58
N GLN A 466 -3.54 18.35 -3.42
CA GLN A 466 -4.98 18.50 -3.45
C GLN A 466 -5.61 17.79 -2.26
N VAL A 467 -6.29 18.53 -1.41
CA VAL A 467 -7.08 17.98 -0.29
C VAL A 467 -8.38 17.41 -0.85
N ILE A 468 -8.64 16.14 -0.50
CA ILE A 468 -9.87 15.47 -0.89
C ILE A 468 -10.83 15.54 0.29
N THR A 469 -11.77 16.45 0.21
CA THR A 469 -12.87 16.55 1.17
C THR A 469 -13.87 15.44 0.84
N GLY A 470 -13.74 14.33 1.54
CA GLY A 470 -14.58 13.16 1.28
C GLY A 470 -16.03 13.41 1.70
N VAL A 471 -16.89 13.61 0.72
CA VAL A 471 -18.03 12.71 0.59
C VAL A 471 -17.59 11.75 -0.50
N ALA A 472 -17.25 10.49 -0.16
CA ALA A 472 -17.43 9.44 -1.15
C ALA A 472 -18.85 9.66 -1.65
N GLU A 473 -19.02 10.20 -2.86
CA GLU A 473 -20.26 9.95 -3.54
C GLU A 473 -20.35 8.43 -3.55
N HIS A 474 -21.24 7.90 -2.71
CA HIS A 474 -21.77 6.58 -2.91
C HIS A 474 -22.52 6.65 -4.24
N THR A 475 -21.78 6.64 -5.32
CA THR A 475 -22.29 6.12 -6.55
C THR A 475 -22.31 4.61 -6.38
N GLN A 476 -23.23 4.10 -5.53
CA GLN A 476 -23.91 2.93 -6.00
C GLN A 476 -24.33 3.32 -7.41
N ASN A 477 -23.91 2.53 -8.41
CA ASN A 477 -24.40 2.65 -9.80
C ASN A 477 -25.90 2.32 -9.90
N ASN A 478 -26.68 2.86 -8.99
CA ASN A 478 -28.12 2.99 -9.03
C ASN A 478 -28.38 4.39 -9.61
N THR A 479 -27.82 4.65 -10.80
CA THR A 479 -28.07 5.87 -11.53
C THR A 479 -29.40 5.74 -12.23
N PHE A 480 -30.30 6.64 -11.92
CA PHE A 480 -31.42 6.90 -12.76
C PHE A 480 -31.17 8.19 -13.56
N THR A 481 -31.74 8.22 -14.74
CA THR A 481 -31.71 9.42 -15.58
C THR A 481 -32.97 10.23 -15.36
N VAL A 482 -32.80 11.55 -15.36
CA VAL A 482 -33.90 12.50 -15.29
C VAL A 482 -33.91 13.28 -16.61
N ALA A 483 -34.98 13.18 -17.39
CA ALA A 483 -35.07 13.86 -18.67
C ALA A 483 -36.48 14.48 -18.87
N PRO A 484 -36.58 15.67 -19.42
CA PRO A 484 -35.48 16.60 -19.76
C PRO A 484 -34.85 17.19 -18.50
N ASN A 485 -33.51 17.36 -18.52
CA ASN A 485 -32.78 18.04 -17.46
C ASN A 485 -31.69 18.92 -18.07
N PRO A 486 -31.87 20.27 -18.11
CA PRO A 486 -32.94 21.06 -17.46
C PRO A 486 -34.34 20.83 -18.01
N THR A 487 -35.36 20.87 -17.12
CA THR A 487 -36.77 20.94 -17.54
C THR A 487 -37.24 22.36 -17.63
N ARG A 488 -38.07 22.63 -18.66
CA ARG A 488 -38.65 23.97 -18.92
C ARG A 488 -40.15 24.04 -18.61
N ASP A 489 -40.86 22.96 -18.80
CA ASP A 489 -42.29 22.83 -18.54
C ASP A 489 -42.63 22.22 -17.17
N GLY A 490 -41.61 21.78 -16.46
CA GLY A 490 -41.75 21.12 -15.17
C GLY A 490 -42.23 19.66 -15.24
N MET A 491 -42.25 19.07 -16.45
CA MET A 491 -42.45 17.62 -16.58
C MET A 491 -41.13 16.91 -16.73
N ILE A 492 -40.91 15.88 -15.96
CA ILE A 492 -39.71 15.05 -16.01
C ILE A 492 -40.08 13.57 -16.07
N THR A 493 -39.29 12.79 -16.78
CA THR A 493 -39.30 11.33 -16.75
C THR A 493 -38.08 10.87 -16.00
N ILE A 494 -38.27 9.99 -15.02
CA ILE A 494 -37.24 9.31 -14.26
C ILE A 494 -37.16 7.89 -14.82
N GLN A 495 -35.97 7.48 -15.25
CA GLN A 495 -35.73 6.18 -15.88
C GLN A 495 -34.47 5.52 -15.28
N GLY A 496 -34.54 4.23 -14.96
CA GLY A 496 -33.43 3.45 -14.40
C GLY A 496 -33.74 1.96 -14.37
N ASP A 497 -32.76 1.18 -13.94
CA ASP A 497 -32.91 -0.27 -13.73
C ASP A 497 -33.63 -0.52 -12.40
N PHE A 498 -34.91 -0.20 -12.36
CA PHE A 498 -35.75 -0.41 -11.20
C PHE A 498 -36.45 -1.78 -11.29
N MET A 499 -36.59 -2.46 -10.17
CA MET A 499 -37.45 -3.64 -10.04
C MET A 499 -38.76 -3.17 -9.44
N ASN A 500 -39.85 -3.23 -10.17
CA ASN A 500 -41.23 -2.89 -9.77
C ASN A 500 -41.42 -2.91 -8.23
N GLU A 501 -41.09 -1.79 -7.58
CA GLU A 501 -41.17 -1.65 -6.11
C GLU A 501 -41.80 -0.29 -5.73
N ASP A 502 -42.43 -0.26 -4.57
CA ASP A 502 -42.91 0.99 -3.98
C ASP A 502 -41.79 1.78 -3.35
N ALA A 503 -41.67 3.07 -3.66
CA ALA A 503 -40.65 3.96 -3.17
C ALA A 503 -41.21 5.34 -2.81
N VAL A 504 -40.43 6.08 -2.03
CA VAL A 504 -40.68 7.49 -1.71
C VAL A 504 -39.71 8.35 -2.55
N CYS A 505 -40.27 9.24 -3.38
CA CYS A 505 -39.50 10.24 -4.11
C CYS A 505 -39.49 11.57 -3.32
N ASN A 506 -38.33 11.96 -2.84
CA ASN A 506 -38.11 13.23 -2.16
C ASN A 506 -37.33 14.18 -3.07
N ILE A 507 -37.68 15.47 -3.08
CA ILE A 507 -36.93 16.52 -3.75
C ILE A 507 -36.49 17.55 -2.73
N TYR A 508 -35.20 17.87 -2.75
CA TYR A 508 -34.56 18.82 -1.85
C TYR A 508 -34.01 20.01 -2.63
N ASN A 509 -34.06 21.20 -2.05
CA ASN A 509 -33.35 22.36 -2.57
C ASN A 509 -31.84 22.31 -2.23
N VAL A 510 -31.06 23.27 -2.71
CA VAL A 510 -29.60 23.34 -2.48
C VAL A 510 -29.20 23.51 -1.01
N MET A 511 -30.15 23.91 -0.14
CA MET A 511 -29.93 24.01 1.31
C MET A 511 -30.28 22.70 2.06
N GLY A 512 -30.64 21.63 1.33
CA GLY A 512 -31.04 20.35 1.90
C GLY A 512 -32.46 20.32 2.48
N GLN A 513 -33.27 21.35 2.24
CA GLN A 513 -34.66 21.37 2.70
C GLN A 513 -35.53 20.54 1.76
N LEU A 514 -36.38 19.68 2.33
CA LEU A 514 -37.37 18.89 1.58
C LEU A 514 -38.44 19.85 1.01
N VAL A 515 -38.58 19.93 -0.31
CA VAL A 515 -39.54 20.79 -1.00
C VAL A 515 -40.66 20.03 -1.68
N MET A 516 -40.50 18.73 -1.91
CA MET A 516 -41.54 17.86 -2.43
C MET A 516 -41.31 16.42 -1.97
N THR A 517 -42.38 15.70 -1.67
CA THR A 517 -42.35 14.25 -1.42
C THR A 517 -43.53 13.59 -2.13
N LYS A 518 -43.34 12.41 -2.68
CA LYS A 518 -44.36 11.63 -3.40
C LYS A 518 -44.10 10.15 -3.30
N ASN A 519 -45.13 9.36 -2.95
CA ASN A 519 -45.04 7.92 -3.08
C ASN A 519 -45.19 7.56 -4.57
N VAL A 520 -44.34 6.71 -5.06
CA VAL A 520 -44.24 6.26 -6.45
C VAL A 520 -44.03 4.74 -6.47
N THR A 521 -44.62 4.10 -7.44
CA THR A 521 -44.25 2.72 -7.77
C THR A 521 -43.23 2.83 -8.89
N ILE A 522 -42.03 2.34 -8.65
CA ILE A 522 -40.90 2.46 -9.59
C ILE A 522 -40.92 1.23 -10.50
N ASP A 523 -41.25 1.45 -11.77
CA ASP A 523 -41.01 0.54 -12.88
C ASP A 523 -39.88 1.13 -13.74
N ALA A 524 -39.47 0.54 -14.84
CA ALA A 524 -38.39 0.97 -15.72
C ALA A 524 -38.36 2.49 -16.00
N SER A 525 -39.52 3.17 -15.95
CA SER A 525 -39.65 4.62 -15.98
C SER A 525 -40.96 5.13 -15.38
N PHE A 526 -40.95 6.33 -14.79
CA PHE A 526 -42.15 7.04 -14.36
C PHE A 526 -42.08 8.54 -14.60
N ASN A 527 -43.23 9.17 -14.76
CA ASN A 527 -43.32 10.61 -14.98
C ASN A 527 -43.64 11.36 -13.69
N MET A 528 -43.02 12.52 -13.53
CA MET A 528 -43.23 13.39 -12.38
C MET A 528 -43.43 14.84 -12.81
N ASN A 529 -44.41 15.50 -12.20
CA ASN A 529 -44.66 16.91 -12.39
C ASN A 529 -44.01 17.72 -11.26
N VAL A 530 -43.05 18.56 -11.60
CA VAL A 530 -42.31 19.47 -10.71
C VAL A 530 -42.56 20.94 -11.09
N SER A 531 -43.66 21.23 -11.79
CA SER A 531 -44.00 22.58 -12.27
C SER A 531 -44.26 23.59 -11.15
N ASN A 532 -44.50 23.15 -9.93
CA ASN A 532 -44.67 24.01 -8.73
C ASN A 532 -43.36 24.44 -8.11
N LEU A 533 -42.24 23.88 -8.52
CA LEU A 533 -40.93 24.29 -8.01
C LEU A 533 -40.41 25.47 -8.81
N ASP A 534 -39.73 26.41 -8.17
CA ASP A 534 -39.10 27.56 -8.81
C ASP A 534 -37.89 27.19 -9.65
N ASN A 535 -37.39 28.13 -10.48
CA ASN A 535 -36.13 27.94 -11.18
C ASN A 535 -34.98 27.72 -10.20
N GLY A 536 -34.19 26.69 -10.43
CA GLY A 536 -33.09 26.35 -9.53
C GLY A 536 -32.55 24.96 -9.72
N ILE A 537 -31.59 24.63 -8.83
CA ILE A 537 -30.99 23.29 -8.72
C ILE A 537 -31.65 22.58 -7.55
N TYR A 538 -32.01 21.33 -7.77
CA TYR A 538 -32.64 20.44 -6.81
C TYR A 538 -31.94 19.08 -6.82
N PHE A 539 -32.15 18.30 -5.76
CA PHE A 539 -31.69 16.92 -5.68
C PHE A 539 -32.90 16.01 -5.48
N ILE A 540 -33.01 15.01 -6.34
CA ILE A 540 -34.05 13.97 -6.25
C ILE A 540 -33.44 12.78 -5.52
N GLU A 541 -34.17 12.26 -4.53
CA GLU A 541 -33.83 11.06 -3.79
C GLU A 541 -35.03 10.09 -3.90
N LEU A 542 -34.78 8.89 -4.40
CA LEU A 542 -35.75 7.79 -4.41
C LEU A 542 -35.37 6.77 -3.36
N ILE A 543 -36.25 6.52 -2.40
CA ILE A 543 -36.03 5.59 -1.28
C ILE A 543 -36.95 4.39 -1.50
N GLY A 544 -36.39 3.27 -1.94
CA GLY A 544 -37.04 1.96 -2.01
C GLY A 544 -36.87 1.18 -0.73
N ALA A 545 -37.30 -0.09 -0.71
CA ALA A 545 -37.22 -0.96 0.46
C ALA A 545 -35.77 -1.23 0.92
N ASP A 546 -34.87 -1.48 -0.04
CA ASP A 546 -33.48 -1.86 0.23
C ASP A 546 -32.44 -0.91 -0.40
N ARG A 547 -32.88 0.11 -1.15
CA ARG A 547 -32.01 0.96 -1.96
C ARG A 547 -32.44 2.41 -1.95
N THR A 548 -31.47 3.32 -2.02
CA THR A 548 -31.69 4.74 -2.19
C THR A 548 -30.94 5.21 -3.43
N TYR A 549 -31.65 5.94 -4.29
CA TYR A 549 -31.11 6.49 -5.55
C TYR A 549 -31.10 8.01 -5.48
N LYS A 550 -30.09 8.67 -6.06
CA LYS A 550 -29.99 10.14 -6.07
C LYS A 550 -29.66 10.67 -7.46
N SER A 551 -30.22 11.81 -7.83
CA SER A 551 -29.89 12.52 -9.07
C SER A 551 -30.08 14.02 -8.89
N LYS A 552 -29.40 14.80 -9.74
CA LYS A 552 -29.55 16.26 -9.81
C LYS A 552 -30.65 16.63 -10.80
N LEU A 553 -31.51 17.59 -10.42
CA LEU A 553 -32.54 18.17 -11.26
C LEU A 553 -32.28 19.69 -11.43
N ILE A 554 -32.38 20.18 -12.65
CA ILE A 554 -32.32 21.62 -12.95
C ILE A 554 -33.67 22.05 -13.53
N ILE A 555 -34.27 23.07 -12.94
CA ILE A 555 -35.51 23.68 -13.42
C ILE A 555 -35.16 25.05 -14.00
N SER A 556 -35.53 25.29 -15.26
CA SER A 556 -35.23 26.52 -16.00
C SER A 556 -36.44 26.83 -16.90
N LYS A 557 -37.51 27.38 -16.30
CA LYS A 557 -38.75 27.79 -16.96
C LYS A 557 -38.56 29.09 -17.77
#